data_6a1a7eb4c02afb626d2fb018557142eb
#
_entry.id   6a1a7eb4c02afb626d2fb018557142eb
#
_cell.length_a   1.000
_cell.length_b   1.000
_cell.length_c   1.000
_cell.angle_alpha   90.00
_cell.angle_beta   90.00
_cell.angle_gamma   90.00
#
_symmetry.space_group_name_H-M   'P 1'
#
loop_
_entity.id
_entity.type
_entity.pdbx_description
1 polymer ?
#
loop_
_entity_poly.entity_id
_entity_poly.type
_entity_poly.pdbx_seq_one_letter_code
_entity_poly.pdbx_strand_id
1 'polypeptide(L)'
;MAYINEVQTYPPPVAPGADLTALEDPQAIQVMSDLHLEFMFRVKGGTAEDRKPGYEIFDFPVAAPNLALLGDIGLAKHDGLYDFFEKQLRRFQRVFFVPGNHEYYGSSPSSAMSRLQSFADKMSSKQCKTFGEFVLMHRKRYDLSPNVTILGCTLWSHIPSFAEDTVWRVLNDFRQIEHWTVGSHNASHEADRAWLSRQLAALKTSGKRVLVLTHHAPTTPGTSEPRFEHEGNLPSHGFVTSLSEQKDLWDRPVTTWAFGHTHFNCDFIRDGIRVVANQRGYEAFESHRIGFIDDKVLLV
;
A
#
# COMPACT_ATOMS: atom_id res chain seq x y z
N MET A 1 16.15 -39.14 -4.85
CA MET A 1 16.03 -38.38 -3.58
C MET A 1 14.74 -37.64 -3.65
N ALA A 2 13.76 -37.96 -2.79
CA ALA A 2 12.45 -37.36 -2.79
C ALA A 2 12.51 -36.03 -2.03
N TYR A 3 12.24 -34.93 -2.72
CA TYR A 3 12.00 -33.65 -2.06
C TYR A 3 10.61 -33.71 -1.40
N ILE A 4 10.62 -33.76 -0.07
CA ILE A 4 9.41 -33.61 0.73
C ILE A 4 9.07 -32.13 0.68
N ASN A 5 8.02 -31.77 -0.06
CA ASN A 5 7.39 -30.46 0.01
C ASN A 5 6.75 -30.34 1.41
N GLU A 6 7.39 -29.66 2.33
CA GLU A 6 6.70 -29.13 3.50
C GLU A 6 5.68 -28.10 3.01
N VAL A 7 4.44 -28.51 2.98
CA VAL A 7 3.30 -27.60 2.83
C VAL A 7 3.31 -26.72 4.09
N GLN A 8 3.80 -25.49 3.95
CA GLN A 8 3.75 -24.50 5.00
C GLN A 8 2.26 -24.17 5.24
N THR A 9 1.69 -24.80 6.28
CA THR A 9 0.31 -24.51 6.70
C THR A 9 0.27 -23.10 7.31
N TYR A 10 -0.30 -22.16 6.58
CA TYR A 10 -0.63 -20.85 7.12
C TYR A 10 -1.61 -21.03 8.27
N PRO A 11 -1.46 -20.30 9.39
CA PRO A 11 -2.47 -20.31 10.42
C PRO A 11 -3.81 -19.86 9.81
N PRO A 12 -4.94 -20.45 10.23
CA PRO A 12 -6.24 -20.06 9.69
C PRO A 12 -6.47 -18.56 9.94
N PRO A 13 -7.18 -17.87 9.03
CA PRO A 13 -7.52 -16.47 9.22
C PRO A 13 -8.28 -16.34 10.56
N VAL A 14 -7.88 -15.36 11.35
CA VAL A 14 -8.58 -15.01 12.58
C VAL A 14 -10.03 -14.69 12.21
N ALA A 15 -10.98 -15.35 12.86
CA ALA A 15 -12.42 -15.17 12.60
C ALA A 15 -12.81 -13.68 12.74
N PRO A 16 -13.73 -13.17 11.91
CA PRO A 16 -14.20 -11.80 12.00
C PRO A 16 -15.01 -11.60 13.29
N GLY A 17 -14.35 -11.08 14.29
CA GLY A 17 -14.93 -10.48 15.47
C GLY A 17 -14.17 -9.19 15.68
N ALA A 18 -14.80 -8.05 15.41
CA ALA A 18 -14.16 -6.76 15.65
C ALA A 18 -13.62 -6.76 17.09
N ASP A 19 -12.32 -6.72 17.22
CA ASP A 19 -11.66 -6.52 18.50
C ASP A 19 -11.89 -5.06 18.90
N LEU A 20 -12.95 -4.80 19.67
CA LEU A 20 -13.30 -3.46 20.15
C LEU A 20 -12.15 -2.80 20.92
N THR A 21 -11.17 -3.58 21.41
CA THR A 21 -9.98 -3.05 22.09
C THR A 21 -9.06 -2.31 21.11
N ALA A 22 -9.08 -2.65 19.81
CA ALA A 22 -8.27 -1.96 18.78
C ALA A 22 -8.75 -0.51 18.54
N LEU A 23 -10.02 -0.19 18.78
CA LEU A 23 -10.52 1.19 18.68
C LEU A 23 -10.00 2.09 19.81
N GLU A 24 -9.64 1.53 20.94
CA GLU A 24 -9.10 2.24 22.09
C GLU A 24 -7.56 2.36 22.04
N ASP A 25 -6.87 1.50 21.28
CA ASP A 25 -5.43 1.57 21.11
C ASP A 25 -5.05 2.70 20.11
N PRO A 26 -4.44 3.81 20.59
CA PRO A 26 -4.09 4.93 19.72
C PRO A 26 -3.03 4.59 18.66
N GLN A 27 -2.39 3.43 18.75
CA GLN A 27 -1.39 2.94 17.80
C GLN A 27 -1.97 1.93 16.81
N ALA A 28 -3.20 1.45 17.00
CA ALA A 28 -3.85 0.55 16.06
C ALA A 28 -4.11 1.24 14.72
N ILE A 29 -3.86 0.52 13.62
CA ILE A 29 -3.98 1.04 12.25
C ILE A 29 -4.79 0.07 11.40
N GLN A 30 -5.95 0.52 10.91
CA GLN A 30 -6.69 -0.21 9.88
C GLN A 30 -5.97 -0.04 8.55
N VAL A 31 -5.76 -1.14 7.80
CA VAL A 31 -4.95 -1.12 6.59
C VAL A 31 -5.72 -1.66 5.40
N MET A 32 -5.62 -0.95 4.26
CA MET A 32 -6.14 -1.40 2.96
C MET A 32 -5.40 -0.74 1.81
N SER A 33 -5.48 -1.36 0.64
CA SER A 33 -4.93 -0.83 -0.61
C SER A 33 -5.69 -1.31 -1.83
N ASP A 34 -5.31 -0.80 -3.00
CA ASP A 34 -5.82 -1.26 -4.30
C ASP A 34 -7.35 -1.23 -4.35
N LEU A 35 -7.93 -0.13 -3.87
CA LEU A 35 -9.39 0.06 -3.87
C LEU A 35 -9.94 0.37 -5.24
N HIS A 36 -9.13 1.01 -6.11
CA HIS A 36 -9.46 1.36 -7.48
C HIS A 36 -10.81 2.05 -7.63
N LEU A 37 -11.03 3.09 -6.82
CA LEU A 37 -12.29 3.83 -6.76
C LEU A 37 -12.57 4.67 -8.01
N GLU A 38 -11.61 4.78 -8.91
CA GLU A 38 -11.77 5.39 -10.24
C GLU A 38 -12.69 4.60 -11.16
N PHE A 39 -12.95 3.32 -10.86
CA PHE A 39 -13.84 2.47 -11.62
C PHE A 39 -15.29 2.54 -11.14
N MET A 40 -16.18 2.05 -12.00
CA MET A 40 -17.61 1.94 -11.71
C MET A 40 -17.91 0.67 -10.94
N PHE A 41 -18.41 0.83 -9.71
CA PHE A 41 -18.81 -0.27 -8.84
C PHE A 41 -20.29 -0.58 -8.96
N ARG A 42 -20.66 -1.84 -8.75
CA ARG A 42 -22.04 -2.26 -8.69
C ARG A 42 -22.71 -1.74 -7.40
N VAL A 43 -23.89 -1.16 -7.54
CA VAL A 43 -24.67 -0.70 -6.38
C VAL A 43 -25.21 -1.91 -5.61
N LYS A 44 -24.95 -1.97 -4.31
CA LYS A 44 -25.41 -3.08 -3.46
C LYS A 44 -26.94 -3.14 -3.46
N GLY A 45 -27.50 -4.31 -3.82
CA GLY A 45 -28.95 -4.50 -3.94
C GLY A 45 -29.56 -3.99 -5.26
N GLY A 46 -28.77 -3.37 -6.16
CA GLY A 46 -29.18 -2.95 -7.49
C GLY A 46 -29.05 -4.06 -8.56
N THR A 47 -29.49 -3.77 -9.75
CA THR A 47 -29.34 -4.61 -10.94
C THR A 47 -27.86 -4.67 -11.40
N ALA A 48 -27.54 -5.47 -12.39
CA ALA A 48 -26.17 -5.53 -12.96
C ALA A 48 -25.76 -4.23 -13.65
N GLU A 49 -26.74 -3.44 -14.09
CA GLU A 49 -26.58 -2.16 -14.79
C GLU A 49 -26.45 -0.96 -13.82
N ASP A 50 -26.90 -1.14 -12.57
CA ASP A 50 -26.82 -0.12 -11.54
C ASP A 50 -25.39 0.02 -11.03
N ARG A 51 -24.63 0.93 -11.67
CA ARG A 51 -23.23 1.20 -11.32
C ARG A 51 -23.01 2.68 -11.00
N LYS A 52 -22.14 2.93 -10.04
CA LYS A 52 -21.70 4.29 -9.66
C LYS A 52 -20.19 4.33 -9.49
N PRO A 53 -19.55 5.52 -9.58
CA PRO A 53 -18.14 5.67 -9.26
C PRO A 53 -17.84 5.10 -7.87
N GLY A 54 -16.73 4.37 -7.75
CA GLY A 54 -16.31 3.78 -6.48
C GLY A 54 -16.18 4.83 -5.37
N TYR A 55 -15.69 6.01 -5.69
CA TYR A 55 -15.56 7.13 -4.74
C TYR A 55 -16.87 7.48 -4.02
N GLU A 56 -18.02 7.32 -4.69
CA GLU A 56 -19.33 7.66 -4.12
C GLU A 56 -19.88 6.58 -3.20
N ILE A 57 -19.66 5.32 -3.56
CA ILE A 57 -20.39 4.20 -2.93
C ILE A 57 -19.53 3.25 -2.09
N PHE A 58 -18.20 3.32 -2.23
CA PHE A 58 -17.34 2.46 -1.41
C PHE A 58 -17.38 2.93 0.06
N ASP A 59 -17.67 1.97 0.93
CA ASP A 59 -17.72 2.18 2.37
C ASP A 59 -17.26 0.93 3.12
N PHE A 60 -16.76 1.12 4.34
CA PHE A 60 -16.22 0.07 5.18
C PHE A 60 -16.34 0.47 6.67
N PRO A 61 -16.35 -0.49 7.62
CA PRO A 61 -16.42 -0.17 9.04
C PRO A 61 -15.14 0.50 9.54
N VAL A 62 -15.25 1.28 10.61
CA VAL A 62 -14.08 1.83 11.34
C VAL A 62 -13.70 0.82 12.42
N ALA A 63 -12.51 0.27 12.34
CA ALA A 63 -12.00 -0.75 13.25
C ALA A 63 -10.74 -0.30 14.04
N ALA A 64 -10.18 0.88 13.73
CA ALA A 64 -9.04 1.45 14.44
C ALA A 64 -9.09 2.99 14.37
N PRO A 65 -8.39 3.71 15.27
CA PRO A 65 -8.35 5.16 15.22
C PRO A 65 -7.57 5.71 14.01
N ASN A 66 -6.66 4.94 13.44
CA ASN A 66 -5.84 5.35 12.29
C ASN A 66 -6.15 4.46 11.08
N LEU A 67 -6.06 5.06 9.88
CA LEU A 67 -6.23 4.38 8.60
C LEU A 67 -4.95 4.50 7.78
N ALA A 68 -4.46 3.40 7.23
CA ALA A 68 -3.40 3.38 6.22
C ALA A 68 -3.96 2.93 4.87
N LEU A 69 -3.82 3.79 3.87
CA LEU A 69 -4.19 3.57 2.48
C LEU A 69 -2.89 3.40 1.67
N LEU A 70 -2.63 2.18 1.19
CA LEU A 70 -1.32 1.82 0.62
C LEU A 70 -1.28 1.85 -0.91
N GLY A 71 -1.85 2.91 -1.49
CA GLY A 71 -1.82 3.18 -2.92
C GLY A 71 -2.95 2.53 -3.72
N ASP A 72 -3.07 2.98 -4.95
CA ASP A 72 -4.10 2.57 -5.90
C ASP A 72 -5.52 2.73 -5.32
N ILE A 73 -5.71 3.84 -4.61
CA ILE A 73 -7.02 4.23 -4.10
C ILE A 73 -7.84 4.84 -5.21
N GLY A 74 -7.17 5.59 -6.11
CA GLY A 74 -7.77 6.20 -7.26
C GLY A 74 -6.83 7.19 -7.96
N LEU A 75 -7.33 7.93 -8.95
CA LEU A 75 -6.51 8.83 -9.76
C LEU A 75 -6.37 10.20 -9.09
N ALA A 76 -5.14 10.71 -8.91
CA ALA A 76 -4.90 12.02 -8.31
C ALA A 76 -5.51 13.19 -9.13
N LYS A 77 -5.82 12.99 -10.40
CA LYS A 77 -6.52 13.96 -11.24
C LYS A 77 -8.03 14.05 -10.97
N HIS A 78 -8.64 13.08 -10.27
CA HIS A 78 -10.06 13.04 -9.97
C HIS A 78 -10.37 13.73 -8.64
N ASP A 79 -11.31 14.65 -8.63
CA ASP A 79 -11.75 15.33 -7.41
C ASP A 79 -12.40 14.35 -6.41
N GLY A 80 -13.07 13.30 -6.91
CA GLY A 80 -13.67 12.25 -6.10
C GLY A 80 -12.68 11.54 -5.16
N LEU A 81 -11.38 11.47 -5.50
CA LEU A 81 -10.34 10.94 -4.60
C LEU A 81 -10.22 11.81 -3.34
N TYR A 82 -10.25 13.13 -3.49
CA TYR A 82 -10.13 14.07 -2.38
C TYR A 82 -11.40 14.10 -1.54
N ASP A 83 -12.58 13.97 -2.16
CA ASP A 83 -13.85 13.82 -1.46
C ASP A 83 -13.86 12.52 -0.61
N PHE A 84 -13.33 11.44 -1.15
CA PHE A 84 -13.14 10.19 -0.41
C PHE A 84 -12.17 10.39 0.78
N PHE A 85 -11.03 11.04 0.60
CA PHE A 85 -10.12 11.35 1.71
C PHE A 85 -10.78 12.24 2.76
N GLU A 86 -11.52 13.28 2.38
CA GLU A 86 -12.25 14.12 3.33
C GLU A 86 -13.31 13.32 4.11
N LYS A 87 -14.01 12.36 3.45
CA LYS A 87 -14.92 11.43 4.12
C LYS A 87 -14.19 10.60 5.18
N GLN A 88 -13.01 10.06 4.87
CA GLN A 88 -12.25 9.25 5.84
C GLN A 88 -11.68 10.10 6.98
N LEU A 89 -11.22 11.31 6.71
CA LEU A 89 -10.71 12.25 7.72
C LEU A 89 -11.79 12.67 8.75
N ARG A 90 -13.08 12.51 8.45
CA ARG A 90 -14.17 12.70 9.44
C ARG A 90 -14.36 11.50 10.34
N ARG A 91 -13.80 10.35 10.01
CA ARG A 91 -14.02 9.06 10.67
C ARG A 91 -12.78 8.58 11.45
N PHE A 92 -11.59 8.95 10.99
CA PHE A 92 -10.31 8.52 11.56
C PHE A 92 -9.53 9.69 12.15
N GLN A 93 -8.76 9.43 13.20
CA GLN A 93 -7.87 10.43 13.79
C GLN A 93 -6.73 10.79 12.84
N ARG A 94 -6.22 9.80 12.08
CA ARG A 94 -5.19 9.97 11.07
C ARG A 94 -5.45 9.10 9.86
N VAL A 95 -5.16 9.65 8.69
CA VAL A 95 -5.15 8.92 7.43
C VAL A 95 -3.72 9.00 6.86
N PHE A 96 -3.01 7.88 6.89
CA PHE A 96 -1.71 7.71 6.24
C PHE A 96 -1.95 7.27 4.81
N PHE A 97 -1.52 8.06 3.84
CA PHE A 97 -1.71 7.75 2.43
C PHE A 97 -0.38 7.60 1.71
N VAL A 98 -0.09 6.40 1.22
CA VAL A 98 1.02 6.10 0.31
C VAL A 98 0.48 6.16 -1.12
N PRO A 99 1.05 6.97 -2.03
CA PRO A 99 0.65 6.92 -3.44
C PRO A 99 1.08 5.61 -4.11
N GLY A 100 0.18 4.99 -4.88
CA GLY A 100 0.49 3.88 -5.79
C GLY A 100 0.80 4.39 -7.20
N ASN A 101 0.85 3.48 -8.18
CA ASN A 101 1.07 3.85 -9.58
C ASN A 101 -0.19 4.45 -10.22
N HIS A 102 -1.40 3.99 -9.85
CA HIS A 102 -2.65 4.54 -10.40
C HIS A 102 -2.88 6.00 -10.05
N GLU A 103 -2.41 6.49 -8.93
CA GLU A 103 -2.50 7.91 -8.59
C GLU A 103 -1.91 8.82 -9.67
N TYR A 104 -0.95 8.35 -10.45
CA TYR A 104 -0.29 9.10 -11.53
C TYR A 104 -0.95 8.94 -12.90
N TYR A 105 -1.90 8.01 -13.09
CA TYR A 105 -2.49 7.71 -14.40
C TYR A 105 -3.24 8.90 -15.01
N GLY A 106 -2.95 9.12 -16.30
CA GLY A 106 -3.48 10.25 -17.09
C GLY A 106 -3.00 11.60 -16.62
N SER A 107 -1.79 11.64 -16.02
CA SER A 107 -1.13 12.84 -15.51
C SER A 107 0.38 12.63 -15.51
N SER A 108 1.14 13.73 -15.39
CA SER A 108 2.58 13.62 -15.12
C SER A 108 2.84 13.39 -13.62
N PRO A 109 3.97 12.74 -13.26
CA PRO A 109 4.34 12.53 -11.87
C PRO A 109 4.35 13.81 -11.03
N SER A 110 4.87 14.91 -11.61
CA SER A 110 4.93 16.21 -10.92
C SER A 110 3.54 16.81 -10.70
N SER A 111 2.64 16.71 -11.68
CA SER A 111 1.29 17.23 -11.57
C SER A 111 0.47 16.45 -10.54
N ALA A 112 0.52 15.11 -10.56
CA ALA A 112 -0.16 14.27 -9.58
C ALA A 112 0.33 14.57 -8.15
N MET A 113 1.64 14.61 -7.94
CA MET A 113 2.22 14.91 -6.62
C MET A 113 1.90 16.32 -6.16
N SER A 114 1.87 17.31 -7.05
CA SER A 114 1.47 18.69 -6.71
C SER A 114 0.02 18.75 -6.19
N ARG A 115 -0.91 18.01 -6.80
CA ARG A 115 -2.30 17.95 -6.33
C ARG A 115 -2.41 17.26 -4.96
N LEU A 116 -1.72 16.14 -4.77
CA LEU A 116 -1.70 15.42 -3.48
C LEU A 116 -1.10 16.29 -2.37
N GLN A 117 0.01 16.98 -2.65
CA GLN A 117 0.64 17.89 -1.69
C GLN A 117 -0.26 19.09 -1.37
N SER A 118 -0.89 19.69 -2.39
CA SER A 118 -1.84 20.81 -2.19
C SER A 118 -3.02 20.40 -1.30
N PHE A 119 -3.51 19.16 -1.43
CA PHE A 119 -4.52 18.63 -0.53
C PHE A 119 -3.99 18.46 0.89
N ALA A 120 -2.80 17.87 1.06
CA ALA A 120 -2.18 17.72 2.38
C ALA A 120 -1.98 19.07 3.07
N ASP A 121 -1.50 20.09 2.34
CA ASP A 121 -1.30 21.45 2.85
C ASP A 121 -2.64 22.12 3.23
N LYS A 122 -3.68 21.94 2.38
CA LYS A 122 -5.04 22.39 2.67
C LYS A 122 -5.58 21.79 3.96
N MET A 123 -5.39 20.48 4.18
CA MET A 123 -5.87 19.80 5.37
C MET A 123 -5.08 20.20 6.62
N SER A 124 -3.77 20.40 6.51
CA SER A 124 -2.92 20.89 7.61
C SER A 124 -3.26 22.33 8.02
N SER A 125 -3.63 23.18 7.06
CA SER A 125 -4.02 24.58 7.32
C SER A 125 -5.41 24.74 7.90
N LYS A 126 -6.31 23.77 7.67
CA LYS A 126 -7.64 23.74 8.27
C LYS A 126 -7.49 23.37 9.75
N GLN A 127 -7.40 24.37 10.64
CA GLN A 127 -7.53 24.20 12.10
C GLN A 127 -8.93 23.69 12.49
N CYS A 128 -9.53 22.87 11.67
CA CYS A 128 -10.89 22.39 11.89
C CYS A 128 -10.83 21.15 12.78
N LYS A 129 -11.23 21.30 14.03
CA LYS A 129 -11.34 20.24 15.04
C LYS A 129 -12.22 19.04 14.62
N THR A 130 -12.85 19.10 13.44
CA THR A 130 -13.76 18.07 12.92
C THR A 130 -13.10 17.08 11.94
N PHE A 131 -11.84 17.31 11.56
CA PHE A 131 -11.09 16.45 10.66
C PHE A 131 -9.90 15.85 11.38
N GLY A 132 -9.60 14.58 11.05
CA GLY A 132 -8.34 13.96 11.38
C GLY A 132 -7.16 14.53 10.59
N GLU A 133 -5.97 14.08 10.90
CA GLU A 133 -4.73 14.47 10.24
C GLU A 133 -4.54 13.66 8.94
N PHE A 134 -4.33 14.33 7.80
CA PHE A 134 -3.92 13.68 6.55
C PHE A 134 -2.40 13.68 6.43
N VAL A 135 -1.80 12.50 6.33
CA VAL A 135 -0.35 12.33 6.24
C VAL A 135 0.00 11.70 4.89
N LEU A 136 0.50 12.54 3.96
CA LEU A 136 1.01 12.06 2.67
C LEU A 136 2.35 11.35 2.87
N MET A 137 2.36 10.04 2.67
CA MET A 137 3.50 9.15 2.91
C MET A 137 4.38 9.00 1.65
N HIS A 138 4.86 10.12 1.12
CA HIS A 138 5.83 10.15 0.02
C HIS A 138 7.23 10.45 0.55
N ARG A 139 8.02 9.39 0.83
CA ARG A 139 9.28 9.47 1.57
C ARG A 139 9.12 10.25 2.88
N LYS A 140 8.12 9.84 3.65
CA LYS A 140 7.73 10.51 4.88
C LYS A 140 7.97 9.60 6.09
N ARG A 141 8.61 10.17 7.12
CA ARG A 141 8.66 9.60 8.47
C ARG A 141 7.58 10.27 9.32
N TYR A 142 6.88 9.45 10.11
CA TYR A 142 5.91 9.88 11.10
C TYR A 142 6.14 9.14 12.41
N ASP A 143 6.42 9.86 13.49
CA ASP A 143 6.56 9.25 14.82
C ASP A 143 5.17 9.16 15.47
N LEU A 144 4.54 7.98 15.38
CA LEU A 144 3.18 7.73 15.88
C LEU A 144 3.12 7.80 17.41
N SER A 145 4.19 7.34 18.07
CA SER A 145 4.37 7.40 19.50
C SER A 145 5.87 7.47 19.86
N PRO A 146 6.23 7.65 21.12
CA PRO A 146 7.63 7.56 21.54
C PRO A 146 8.32 6.25 21.12
N ASN A 147 7.56 5.17 21.00
CA ASN A 147 8.07 3.81 20.74
C ASN A 147 7.80 3.29 19.33
N VAL A 148 7.01 4.00 18.51
CA VAL A 148 6.61 3.56 17.16
C VAL A 148 6.84 4.65 16.14
N THR A 149 7.55 4.31 15.07
CA THR A 149 7.75 5.17 13.89
C THR A 149 7.15 4.49 12.66
N ILE A 150 6.47 5.26 11.83
CA ILE A 150 5.98 4.85 10.51
C ILE A 150 6.88 5.47 9.46
N LEU A 151 7.35 4.66 8.51
CA LEU A 151 8.05 5.10 7.30
C LEU A 151 7.20 4.75 6.09
N GLY A 152 7.00 5.69 5.15
CA GLY A 152 6.20 5.40 3.96
C GLY A 152 6.75 6.01 2.70
N CYS A 153 6.68 5.22 1.60
CA CYS A 153 6.99 5.62 0.23
C CYS A 153 6.30 4.66 -0.75
N THR A 154 6.22 5.03 -2.03
CA THR A 154 5.69 4.13 -3.07
C THR A 154 6.54 2.87 -3.22
N LEU A 155 7.84 2.97 -3.01
CA LEU A 155 8.91 2.00 -3.19
C LEU A 155 9.22 1.72 -4.66
N TRP A 156 8.20 1.69 -5.54
CA TRP A 156 8.34 1.19 -6.89
C TRP A 156 9.05 -0.18 -6.89
N SER A 157 9.55 -0.63 -8.06
CA SER A 157 10.31 -1.86 -8.14
C SER A 157 11.55 -1.69 -9.03
N HIS A 158 12.54 -2.55 -8.87
CA HIS A 158 13.69 -2.56 -9.76
C HIS A 158 13.42 -3.45 -10.97
N ILE A 159 13.47 -2.87 -12.15
CA ILE A 159 13.34 -3.57 -13.42
C ILE A 159 14.76 -3.77 -13.99
N PRO A 160 15.31 -5.01 -13.96
CA PRO A 160 16.64 -5.29 -14.49
C PRO A 160 16.63 -5.24 -16.02
N SER A 161 17.79 -4.97 -16.64
CA SER A 161 17.92 -4.76 -18.08
C SER A 161 17.39 -5.93 -18.92
N PHE A 162 17.53 -7.16 -18.47
CA PHE A 162 17.02 -8.33 -19.19
C PHE A 162 15.48 -8.43 -19.18
N ALA A 163 14.78 -7.72 -18.29
CA ALA A 163 13.32 -7.71 -18.19
C ALA A 163 12.67 -6.46 -18.79
N GLU A 164 13.43 -5.40 -19.08
CA GLU A 164 12.93 -4.08 -19.47
C GLU A 164 11.91 -4.13 -20.61
N ASP A 165 12.24 -4.78 -21.71
CA ASP A 165 11.34 -4.87 -22.88
C ASP A 165 10.02 -5.54 -22.55
N THR A 166 10.05 -6.61 -21.73
CA THR A 166 8.86 -7.34 -21.36
C THR A 166 7.99 -6.52 -20.42
N VAL A 167 8.60 -5.96 -19.36
CA VAL A 167 7.89 -5.15 -18.38
C VAL A 167 7.30 -3.90 -19.03
N TRP A 168 8.06 -3.21 -19.89
CA TRP A 168 7.58 -2.03 -20.63
C TRP A 168 6.35 -2.35 -21.49
N ARG A 169 6.29 -3.54 -22.09
CA ARG A 169 5.16 -3.97 -22.93
C ARG A 169 3.91 -4.33 -22.12
N VAL A 170 4.05 -4.83 -20.91
CA VAL A 170 2.90 -5.37 -20.15
C VAL A 170 2.39 -4.43 -19.08
N LEU A 171 3.24 -3.61 -18.44
CA LEU A 171 2.78 -2.65 -17.45
C LEU A 171 2.08 -1.46 -18.10
N ASN A 172 0.91 -1.14 -17.56
CA ASN A 172 0.14 0.01 -18.01
C ASN A 172 0.78 1.35 -17.65
N ASP A 173 1.63 1.38 -16.63
CA ASP A 173 2.33 2.58 -16.15
C ASP A 173 3.01 3.36 -17.29
N PHE A 174 3.71 2.65 -18.18
CA PHE A 174 4.43 3.24 -19.30
C PHE A 174 3.52 3.82 -20.42
N ARG A 175 2.20 3.59 -20.33
CA ARG A 175 1.19 4.15 -21.23
C ARG A 175 0.31 5.17 -20.55
N GLN A 176 0.11 5.02 -19.25
CA GLN A 176 -0.84 5.81 -18.48
C GLN A 176 -0.20 6.97 -17.73
N ILE A 177 1.07 6.88 -17.38
CA ILE A 177 1.81 7.97 -16.70
C ILE A 177 2.59 8.76 -17.77
N GLU A 178 2.32 10.06 -17.86
CA GLU A 178 2.96 10.93 -18.85
C GLU A 178 4.48 10.96 -18.68
N HIS A 179 5.19 10.72 -19.77
CA HIS A 179 6.66 10.72 -19.82
C HIS A 179 7.35 9.69 -18.90
N TRP A 180 6.60 8.65 -18.45
CA TRP A 180 7.16 7.60 -17.60
C TRP A 180 7.95 6.59 -18.41
N THR A 181 9.16 6.30 -17.97
CA THR A 181 10.07 5.35 -18.62
C THR A 181 10.58 4.33 -17.61
N VAL A 182 11.17 3.21 -18.08
CA VAL A 182 11.84 2.25 -17.20
C VAL A 182 12.96 2.94 -16.41
N GLY A 183 13.69 3.86 -17.03
CA GLY A 183 14.71 4.65 -16.35
C GLY A 183 14.16 5.50 -15.20
N SER A 184 13.02 6.19 -15.41
CA SER A 184 12.38 6.98 -14.33
C SER A 184 11.76 6.08 -13.25
N HIS A 185 11.23 4.92 -13.62
CA HIS A 185 10.72 3.91 -12.67
C HIS A 185 11.86 3.42 -11.75
N ASN A 186 12.97 2.97 -12.32
CA ASN A 186 14.14 2.51 -11.57
C ASN A 186 14.77 3.63 -10.72
N ALA A 187 14.85 4.86 -11.25
CA ALA A 187 15.35 6.01 -10.48
C ALA A 187 14.46 6.32 -9.26
N SER A 188 13.15 6.17 -9.39
CA SER A 188 12.19 6.35 -8.29
C SER A 188 12.33 5.26 -7.24
N HIS A 189 12.48 3.99 -7.67
CA HIS A 189 12.79 2.88 -6.77
C HIS A 189 14.06 3.14 -5.96
N GLU A 190 15.15 3.50 -6.63
CA GLU A 190 16.44 3.74 -5.96
C GLU A 190 16.37 4.92 -4.99
N ALA A 191 15.63 5.99 -5.33
CA ALA A 191 15.44 7.12 -4.45
C ALA A 191 14.65 6.74 -3.17
N ASP A 192 13.60 5.90 -3.31
CA ASP A 192 12.81 5.41 -2.18
C ASP A 192 13.62 4.46 -1.30
N ARG A 193 14.33 3.50 -1.92
CA ARG A 193 15.22 2.55 -1.25
C ARG A 193 16.30 3.27 -0.44
N ALA A 194 17.01 4.20 -1.06
CA ALA A 194 18.06 4.97 -0.41
C ALA A 194 17.53 5.86 0.72
N TRP A 195 16.30 6.39 0.58
CA TRP A 195 15.65 7.14 1.65
C TRP A 195 15.31 6.22 2.83
N LEU A 196 14.71 5.06 2.60
CA LEU A 196 14.39 4.07 3.63
C LEU A 196 15.65 3.65 4.40
N SER A 197 16.73 3.28 3.68
CA SER A 197 18.00 2.89 4.30
C SER A 197 18.54 3.97 5.24
N ARG A 198 18.53 5.25 4.83
CA ARG A 198 18.94 6.37 5.69
C ARG A 198 18.07 6.51 6.93
N GLN A 199 16.74 6.37 6.80
CA GLN A 199 15.82 6.47 7.94
C GLN A 199 16.02 5.32 8.92
N LEU A 200 16.17 4.10 8.43
CA LEU A 200 16.39 2.92 9.25
C LEU A 200 17.74 2.96 9.98
N ALA A 201 18.80 3.43 9.31
CA ALA A 201 20.09 3.66 9.94
C ALA A 201 20.00 4.65 11.10
N ALA A 202 19.24 5.75 10.92
CA ALA A 202 19.01 6.74 11.97
C ALA A 202 18.17 6.22 13.16
N LEU A 203 17.36 5.18 12.93
CA LEU A 203 16.49 4.57 13.92
C LEU A 203 17.11 3.34 14.62
N LYS A 204 18.23 2.83 14.13
CA LYS A 204 18.82 1.54 14.55
C LYS A 204 19.06 1.42 16.05
N THR A 205 19.43 2.52 16.69
CA THR A 205 19.73 2.59 18.14
C THR A 205 18.64 3.28 18.96
N SER A 206 17.51 3.63 18.35
CA SER A 206 16.44 4.41 18.99
C SER A 206 15.59 3.63 19.98
N GLY A 207 15.61 2.29 19.92
CA GLY A 207 14.71 1.42 20.66
C GLY A 207 13.26 1.39 20.11
N LYS A 208 12.96 2.15 19.06
CA LYS A 208 11.62 2.21 18.45
C LYS A 208 11.35 0.98 17.58
N ARG A 209 10.09 0.61 17.49
CA ARG A 209 9.57 -0.30 16.46
C ARG A 209 9.25 0.51 15.21
N VAL A 210 9.52 -0.05 14.04
CA VAL A 210 9.25 0.61 12.75
C VAL A 210 8.23 -0.19 11.96
N LEU A 211 7.14 0.47 11.58
CA LEU A 211 6.20 0.03 10.55
C LEU A 211 6.60 0.68 9.23
N VAL A 212 6.85 -0.12 8.21
CA VAL A 212 7.07 0.37 6.84
C VAL A 212 5.79 0.19 6.03
N LEU A 213 5.36 1.25 5.35
CA LEU A 213 4.20 1.29 4.46
C LEU A 213 4.68 1.58 3.05
N THR A 214 4.43 0.64 2.12
CA THR A 214 4.76 0.84 0.71
C THR A 214 3.58 0.48 -0.19
N HIS A 215 3.66 0.88 -1.47
CA HIS A 215 2.72 0.35 -2.44
C HIS A 215 3.28 -0.92 -3.09
N HIS A 216 4.49 -0.87 -3.68
CA HIS A 216 5.09 -2.06 -4.27
C HIS A 216 5.55 -3.07 -3.20
N ALA A 217 5.52 -4.35 -3.57
CA ALA A 217 5.88 -5.44 -2.67
C ALA A 217 7.41 -5.48 -2.40
N PRO A 218 7.80 -5.66 -1.12
CA PRO A 218 9.21 -5.54 -0.71
C PRO A 218 9.99 -6.85 -0.80
N THR A 219 9.36 -7.98 -1.06
CA THR A 219 10.00 -9.30 -1.03
C THR A 219 9.21 -10.34 -1.81
N THR A 220 9.87 -11.45 -2.14
CA THR A 220 9.30 -12.66 -2.74
C THR A 220 10.01 -13.89 -2.16
N PRO A 221 9.41 -15.09 -2.13
CA PRO A 221 8.04 -15.45 -2.49
C PRO A 221 7.01 -15.06 -1.42
N GLY A 222 5.71 -15.28 -1.70
CA GLY A 222 4.59 -15.13 -0.76
C GLY A 222 3.90 -13.76 -0.80
N THR A 223 4.26 -12.88 -1.75
CA THR A 223 3.70 -11.55 -1.91
C THR A 223 2.93 -11.37 -3.22
N SER A 224 2.86 -12.41 -4.04
CA SER A 224 2.03 -12.49 -5.24
C SER A 224 1.43 -13.90 -5.37
N GLU A 225 0.50 -14.09 -6.33
CA GLU A 225 -0.03 -15.43 -6.58
C GLU A 225 1.09 -16.41 -6.94
N PRO A 226 1.12 -17.64 -6.39
CA PRO A 226 2.21 -18.59 -6.62
C PRO A 226 2.53 -18.88 -8.08
N ARG A 227 1.53 -18.80 -8.96
CA ARG A 227 1.73 -18.95 -10.41
C ARG A 227 2.61 -17.86 -11.04
N PHE A 228 2.77 -16.72 -10.37
CA PHE A 228 3.61 -15.61 -10.83
C PHE A 228 4.99 -15.58 -10.17
N GLU A 229 5.26 -16.44 -9.19
CA GLU A 229 6.50 -16.45 -8.40
C GLU A 229 7.58 -17.38 -8.94
N HIS A 230 7.60 -17.65 -10.24
CA HIS A 230 8.67 -18.43 -10.88
C HIS A 230 9.68 -17.53 -11.60
N GLU A 231 10.93 -17.95 -11.66
CA GLU A 231 12.06 -17.18 -12.21
C GLU A 231 11.84 -16.69 -13.67
N GLY A 232 11.04 -17.41 -14.47
CA GLY A 232 10.73 -17.04 -15.85
C GLY A 232 9.66 -15.96 -15.99
N ASN A 233 9.04 -15.50 -14.90
CA ASN A 233 8.02 -14.45 -14.94
C ASN A 233 8.65 -13.06 -14.94
N LEU A 234 9.17 -12.62 -16.08
CA LEU A 234 9.77 -11.30 -16.23
C LEU A 234 8.85 -10.13 -15.83
N PRO A 235 7.53 -10.15 -16.12
CA PRO A 235 6.62 -9.12 -15.63
C PRO A 235 6.67 -8.86 -14.13
N SER A 236 7.00 -9.86 -13.30
CA SER A 236 7.05 -9.72 -11.84
C SER A 236 7.98 -8.60 -11.36
N HIS A 237 9.03 -8.31 -12.13
CA HIS A 237 9.95 -7.20 -11.86
C HIS A 237 9.28 -5.82 -11.88
N GLY A 238 8.09 -5.69 -12.45
CA GLY A 238 7.31 -4.45 -12.35
C GLY A 238 6.50 -4.32 -11.06
N PHE A 239 6.44 -5.37 -10.24
CA PHE A 239 5.55 -5.43 -9.06
C PHE A 239 6.31 -5.58 -7.74
N VAL A 240 7.45 -6.25 -7.76
CA VAL A 240 8.18 -6.62 -6.54
C VAL A 240 9.70 -6.50 -6.72
N THR A 241 10.36 -6.05 -5.69
CA THR A 241 11.82 -6.17 -5.54
C THR A 241 12.13 -6.88 -4.23
N SER A 242 12.86 -7.99 -4.29
CA SER A 242 13.24 -8.69 -3.06
C SER A 242 14.32 -7.92 -2.30
N LEU A 243 13.92 -7.30 -1.20
CA LEU A 243 14.78 -6.55 -0.28
C LEU A 243 15.19 -7.39 0.93
N SER A 244 14.65 -8.62 1.08
CA SER A 244 14.87 -9.46 2.26
C SER A 244 16.33 -9.87 2.49
N GLU A 245 17.17 -9.77 1.48
CA GLU A 245 18.62 -10.01 1.61
C GLU A 245 19.42 -8.74 1.94
N GLN A 246 18.80 -7.58 1.88
CA GLN A 246 19.44 -6.28 2.12
C GLN A 246 19.32 -5.89 3.60
N LYS A 247 20.34 -6.18 4.41
CA LYS A 247 20.35 -5.97 5.86
C LYS A 247 20.18 -4.51 6.30
N ASP A 248 20.39 -3.55 5.44
CA ASP A 248 20.14 -2.13 5.69
C ASP A 248 18.66 -1.76 5.62
N LEU A 249 17.84 -2.63 5.01
CA LEU A 249 16.38 -2.49 4.88
C LEU A 249 15.62 -3.59 5.60
N TRP A 250 16.17 -4.81 5.68
CA TRP A 250 15.51 -6.00 6.20
C TRP A 250 16.15 -6.48 7.51
N ASP A 251 16.09 -5.63 8.52
CA ASP A 251 16.60 -5.90 9.88
C ASP A 251 15.86 -5.00 10.88
N ARG A 252 16.09 -5.23 12.16
CA ARG A 252 15.64 -4.29 13.20
C ARG A 252 16.18 -2.89 12.89
N PRO A 253 15.36 -1.86 13.12
CA PRO A 253 14.14 -1.78 13.93
C PRO A 253 12.82 -2.10 13.20
N VAL A 254 12.83 -2.56 11.94
CA VAL A 254 11.60 -2.94 11.22
C VAL A 254 10.95 -4.13 11.90
N THR A 255 9.68 -4.00 12.25
CA THR A 255 8.87 -5.08 12.83
C THR A 255 7.74 -5.53 11.92
N THR A 256 7.23 -4.61 11.09
CA THR A 256 6.13 -4.87 10.18
C THR A 256 6.34 -4.12 8.88
N TRP A 257 6.02 -4.76 7.75
CA TRP A 257 6.00 -4.17 6.43
C TRP A 257 4.64 -4.44 5.78
N ALA A 258 3.86 -3.39 5.53
CA ALA A 258 2.58 -3.48 4.86
C ALA A 258 2.67 -2.89 3.44
N PHE A 259 2.04 -3.57 2.47
CA PHE A 259 2.17 -3.23 1.06
C PHE A 259 0.88 -3.49 0.24
N GLY A 260 0.88 -3.09 -1.04
CA GLY A 260 -0.19 -3.25 -2.02
C GLY A 260 0.28 -3.82 -3.36
N HIS A 261 -0.34 -3.36 -4.45
CA HIS A 261 0.05 -3.50 -5.87
C HIS A 261 -0.12 -4.88 -6.51
N THR A 262 0.14 -5.96 -5.79
CA THR A 262 0.12 -7.33 -6.36
C THR A 262 -1.27 -7.94 -6.45
N HIS A 263 -2.30 -7.32 -5.86
CA HIS A 263 -3.65 -7.83 -5.67
C HIS A 263 -3.68 -9.23 -5.02
N PHE A 264 -2.67 -9.53 -4.19
CA PHE A 264 -2.56 -10.77 -3.46
C PHE A 264 -2.46 -10.51 -1.96
N ASN A 265 -3.39 -11.09 -1.19
CA ASN A 265 -3.48 -10.89 0.24
C ASN A 265 -2.63 -11.89 1.00
N CYS A 266 -1.82 -11.41 1.92
CA CYS A 266 -0.94 -12.24 2.73
C CYS A 266 -0.73 -11.66 4.13
N ASP A 267 -0.29 -12.51 5.05
CA ASP A 267 0.10 -12.14 6.42
C ASP A 267 1.04 -13.23 6.94
N PHE A 268 2.33 -12.99 6.92
CA PHE A 268 3.34 -13.97 7.32
C PHE A 268 4.57 -13.30 7.94
N ILE A 269 5.45 -14.07 8.54
CA ILE A 269 6.73 -13.58 9.10
C ILE A 269 7.87 -14.06 8.21
N ARG A 270 8.75 -13.13 7.83
CA ARG A 270 10.03 -13.42 7.16
C ARG A 270 11.17 -12.76 7.91
N ASP A 271 12.14 -13.56 8.37
CA ASP A 271 13.32 -13.09 9.11
C ASP A 271 12.97 -12.16 10.29
N GLY A 272 11.86 -12.45 10.99
CA GLY A 272 11.40 -11.69 12.14
C GLY A 272 10.59 -10.42 11.80
N ILE A 273 10.35 -10.13 10.53
CA ILE A 273 9.51 -9.03 10.05
C ILE A 273 8.15 -9.60 9.60
N ARG A 274 7.05 -9.06 10.13
CA ARG A 274 5.70 -9.38 9.66
C ARG A 274 5.44 -8.67 8.33
N VAL A 275 5.11 -9.43 7.30
CA VAL A 275 4.77 -8.94 5.95
C VAL A 275 3.27 -9.07 5.75
N VAL A 276 2.61 -7.94 5.44
CA VAL A 276 1.13 -7.89 5.39
C VAL A 276 0.66 -7.18 4.13
N ALA A 277 -0.36 -7.76 3.48
CA ALA A 277 -1.10 -7.12 2.42
C ALA A 277 -2.61 -7.27 2.66
N ASN A 278 -3.38 -6.21 2.37
CA ASN A 278 -4.83 -6.19 2.43
C ASN A 278 -5.38 -5.38 1.26
N GLN A 279 -5.38 -6.01 0.10
CA GLN A 279 -5.63 -5.44 -1.21
C GLN A 279 -7.03 -5.87 -1.68
N ARG A 280 -7.87 -4.90 -2.07
CA ARG A 280 -9.19 -5.20 -2.62
C ARG A 280 -9.11 -5.68 -4.06
N GLY A 281 -8.26 -5.06 -4.85
CA GLY A 281 -8.12 -5.33 -6.28
C GLY A 281 -9.32 -4.86 -7.11
N TYR A 282 -9.31 -5.19 -8.40
CA TYR A 282 -10.36 -4.74 -9.31
C TYR A 282 -11.71 -5.41 -9.03
N GLU A 283 -12.78 -4.62 -9.07
CA GLU A 283 -14.17 -5.08 -8.90
C GLU A 283 -14.54 -6.20 -9.89
N ALA A 284 -14.00 -6.14 -11.11
CA ALA A 284 -14.31 -7.09 -12.18
C ALA A 284 -13.72 -8.51 -11.96
N PHE A 285 -12.74 -8.66 -11.07
CA PHE A 285 -12.04 -9.92 -10.83
C PHE A 285 -12.28 -10.41 -9.40
N GLU A 286 -13.16 -11.38 -9.21
CA GLU A 286 -13.44 -11.96 -7.89
C GLU A 286 -12.20 -12.54 -7.22
N SER A 287 -11.27 -13.10 -8.01
CA SER A 287 -10.00 -13.64 -7.50
C SER A 287 -9.13 -12.61 -6.77
N HIS A 288 -9.20 -11.35 -7.16
CA HIS A 288 -8.43 -10.28 -6.52
C HIS A 288 -8.94 -9.92 -5.12
N ARG A 289 -10.19 -10.26 -4.82
CA ARG A 289 -10.80 -9.97 -3.51
C ARG A 289 -10.64 -11.10 -2.49
N ILE A 290 -10.02 -12.20 -2.90
CA ILE A 290 -9.78 -13.33 -1.98
C ILE A 290 -8.87 -12.85 -0.84
N GLY A 291 -9.36 -13.00 0.40
CA GLY A 291 -8.62 -12.61 1.61
C GLY A 291 -8.62 -11.11 1.93
N PHE A 292 -9.29 -10.25 1.13
CA PHE A 292 -9.52 -8.86 1.52
C PHE A 292 -10.49 -8.78 2.71
N ILE A 293 -10.10 -8.01 3.73
CA ILE A 293 -10.85 -7.81 4.97
C ILE A 293 -11.00 -6.30 5.19
N ASP A 294 -12.23 -5.78 5.14
CA ASP A 294 -12.51 -4.34 5.17
C ASP A 294 -12.26 -3.67 6.53
N ASP A 295 -12.10 -4.47 7.59
CA ASP A 295 -11.77 -4.04 8.95
C ASP A 295 -10.42 -4.58 9.47
N LYS A 296 -9.49 -4.99 8.57
CA LYS A 296 -8.18 -5.52 8.97
C LYS A 296 -7.35 -4.47 9.73
N VAL A 297 -6.96 -4.81 10.96
CA VAL A 297 -6.17 -3.94 11.85
C VAL A 297 -4.78 -4.51 12.08
N LEU A 298 -3.80 -3.61 12.10
CA LEU A 298 -2.43 -3.85 12.56
C LEU A 298 -2.26 -3.24 13.96
N LEU A 299 -1.83 -4.04 14.92
CA LEU A 299 -1.32 -3.58 16.21
C LEU A 299 0.19 -3.39 16.07
N VAL A 300 0.72 -2.20 16.31
CA VAL A 300 2.12 -1.81 16.02
C VAL A 300 2.88 -1.35 17.26
#